data_95422675588a8fde5bc949f18849af93
#
_entry.id   95422675588a8fde5bc949f18849af93
#
_cell.length_a   1.000
_cell.length_b   1.000
_cell.length_c   1.000
_cell.angle_alpha   90.00
_cell.angle_beta   90.00
_cell.angle_gamma   90.00
#
_symmetry.space_group_name_H-M   'P 1'
#
loop_
_entity.id
_entity.type
_entity.pdbx_description
1 polymer ?
#
loop_
_entity_poly.entity_id
_entity_poly.type
_entity_poly.pdbx_seq_one_letter_code
_entity_poly.pdbx_strand_id
1 'polypeptide(L)'
;MKDLDWSNLSFGYRQTDYNVRCYYRDGKWGEIEVCSDEYLKLHMAATCLHYGQEAFEGLKAYRCPDGKVRVFRMDENAARLQSTCRGIMMPEVPTEMFEEMVKKVVRLNQEWIPTYESGATLYIR
;
A
#
# COMPACT_ATOMS: atom_id res chain seq x y z
N MET A 1 -16.07 11.36 -5.39
CA MET A 1 -15.97 10.39 -4.26
C MET A 1 -16.95 9.25 -4.51
N LYS A 2 -16.58 8.02 -4.19
CA LYS A 2 -17.46 6.86 -4.37
C LYS A 2 -18.71 6.98 -3.49
N ASP A 3 -19.84 6.52 -4.02
CA ASP A 3 -21.12 6.53 -3.30
C ASP A 3 -21.17 5.31 -2.34
N LEU A 4 -20.73 5.53 -1.12
CA LEU A 4 -20.66 4.52 -0.05
C LEU A 4 -21.17 5.11 1.26
N ASP A 5 -21.76 4.27 2.10
CA ASP A 5 -22.07 4.64 3.49
C ASP A 5 -20.77 4.67 4.31
N TRP A 6 -20.09 5.79 4.30
CA TRP A 6 -18.80 5.99 4.95
C TRP A 6 -18.88 5.89 6.48
N SER A 7 -20.07 6.03 7.05
CA SER A 7 -20.27 5.99 8.50
C SER A 7 -20.35 4.55 9.06
N ASN A 8 -20.66 3.57 8.19
CA ASN A 8 -20.87 2.18 8.57
C ASN A 8 -19.88 1.20 7.90
N LEU A 9 -18.65 1.65 7.68
CA LEU A 9 -17.63 0.79 7.10
C LEU A 9 -17.09 -0.22 8.11
N SER A 10 -17.16 -1.51 7.78
CA SER A 10 -16.41 -2.53 8.50
C SER A 10 -14.96 -2.57 8.06
N PHE A 11 -14.08 -3.09 8.91
CA PHE A 11 -12.67 -3.36 8.53
C PHE A 11 -12.60 -4.64 7.67
N GLY A 12 -13.20 -4.56 6.48
CA GLY A 12 -13.19 -5.64 5.49
C GLY A 12 -12.49 -5.19 4.20
N TYR A 13 -12.01 -6.16 3.43
CA TYR A 13 -11.46 -5.87 2.11
C TYR A 13 -12.56 -5.29 1.20
N ARG A 14 -12.23 -4.22 0.51
CA ARG A 14 -13.01 -3.67 -0.59
C ARG A 14 -12.11 -3.50 -1.80
N GLN A 15 -12.56 -3.96 -2.93
CA GLN A 15 -11.85 -3.73 -4.17
C GLN A 15 -11.88 -2.23 -4.49
N THR A 16 -10.69 -1.64 -4.59
CA THR A 16 -10.50 -0.28 -5.11
C THR A 16 -10.25 -0.32 -6.62
N ASP A 17 -10.05 0.86 -7.23
CA ASP A 17 -9.88 0.89 -8.69
C ASP A 17 -8.50 0.36 -9.13
N TYR A 18 -7.46 0.60 -8.33
CA TYR A 18 -6.08 0.28 -8.70
C TYR A 18 -5.25 -0.19 -7.52
N ASN A 19 -4.25 -1.00 -7.82
CA ASN A 19 -3.10 -1.27 -6.96
C ASN A 19 -1.81 -0.97 -7.72
N VAL A 20 -0.69 -0.87 -6.99
CA VAL A 20 0.62 -0.70 -7.59
C VAL A 20 1.52 -1.86 -7.18
N ARG A 21 2.35 -2.30 -8.11
CA ARG A 21 3.26 -3.44 -7.95
C ARG A 21 4.64 -3.08 -8.44
N CYS A 22 5.64 -3.63 -7.79
CA CYS A 22 7.02 -3.56 -8.24
C CYS A 22 7.69 -4.89 -7.94
N TYR A 23 8.45 -5.41 -8.90
CA TYR A 23 9.09 -6.73 -8.78
C TYR A 23 10.59 -6.58 -8.61
N TYR A 24 11.14 -7.35 -7.68
CA TYR A 24 12.57 -7.53 -7.55
C TYR A 24 12.99 -8.80 -8.26
N ARG A 25 13.80 -8.66 -9.30
CA ARG A 25 14.27 -9.79 -10.11
C ARG A 25 15.70 -9.55 -10.57
N ASP A 26 16.49 -10.59 -10.62
CA ASP A 26 17.86 -10.51 -11.11
C ASP A 26 18.70 -9.44 -10.38
N GLY A 27 18.51 -9.34 -9.06
CA GLY A 27 19.28 -8.43 -8.22
C GLY A 27 18.86 -6.96 -8.27
N LYS A 28 17.71 -6.63 -8.86
CA LYS A 28 17.26 -5.24 -8.99
C LYS A 28 15.74 -5.09 -8.94
N TRP A 29 15.30 -3.91 -8.54
CA TRP A 29 13.90 -3.50 -8.63
C TRP A 29 13.55 -3.11 -10.07
N GLY A 30 12.37 -3.53 -10.51
CA GLY A 30 11.81 -3.15 -11.80
C GLY A 30 11.02 -1.84 -11.74
N GLU A 31 10.24 -1.60 -12.78
CA GLU A 31 9.36 -0.44 -12.85
C GLU A 31 8.14 -0.60 -11.91
N ILE A 32 7.61 0.54 -11.46
CA ILE A 32 6.36 0.58 -10.69
C ILE A 32 5.20 0.41 -11.66
N GLU A 33 4.48 -0.69 -11.55
CA GLU A 33 3.35 -1.03 -12.41
C GLU A 33 2.02 -0.67 -11.74
N VAL A 34 1.09 -0.15 -12.53
CA VAL A 34 -0.30 0.11 -12.12
C VAL A 34 -1.17 -1.04 -12.61
N CYS A 35 -1.91 -1.65 -11.68
CA CYS A 35 -2.77 -2.79 -12.00
C CYS A 35 -4.20 -2.55 -11.48
N SER A 36 -5.19 -3.08 -12.20
CA SER A 36 -6.59 -3.14 -11.75
C SER A 36 -7.00 -4.54 -11.28
N ASP A 37 -6.19 -5.55 -11.56
CA ASP A 37 -6.42 -6.92 -11.12
C ASP A 37 -6.08 -7.06 -9.63
N GLU A 38 -7.01 -7.61 -8.87
CA GLU A 38 -6.87 -7.82 -7.41
C GLU A 38 -6.19 -9.15 -7.04
N TYR A 39 -5.88 -9.98 -8.03
CA TYR A 39 -5.26 -11.29 -7.82
C TYR A 39 -3.77 -11.26 -8.13
N LEU A 40 -3.01 -12.03 -7.36
CA LEU A 40 -1.59 -12.27 -7.60
C LEU A 40 -1.39 -13.71 -8.06
N LYS A 41 -0.61 -13.88 -9.13
CA LYS A 41 -0.15 -15.21 -9.54
C LYS A 41 1.23 -15.46 -8.96
N LEU A 42 1.33 -16.42 -8.04
CA LEU A 42 2.57 -16.80 -7.39
C LEU A 42 2.99 -18.21 -7.81
N HIS A 43 4.31 -18.42 -7.89
CA HIS A 43 4.84 -19.77 -8.07
C HIS A 43 4.56 -20.60 -6.81
N MET A 44 4.22 -21.87 -6.97
CA MET A 44 3.88 -22.77 -5.85
C MET A 44 4.99 -22.92 -4.81
N ALA A 45 6.23 -22.68 -5.18
CA ALA A 45 7.39 -22.72 -4.27
C ALA A 45 7.76 -21.32 -3.71
N ALA A 46 6.89 -20.33 -3.85
CA ALA A 46 7.16 -19.02 -3.28
C ALA A 46 7.40 -19.11 -1.77
N THR A 47 8.46 -18.49 -1.28
CA THR A 47 8.90 -18.62 0.11
C THR A 47 7.91 -18.00 1.10
N CYS A 48 7.09 -17.04 0.68
CA CYS A 48 6.00 -16.51 1.50
C CYS A 48 4.93 -17.56 1.81
N LEU A 49 4.71 -18.54 0.91
CA LEU A 49 3.70 -19.58 1.10
C LEU A 49 4.15 -20.72 2.04
N HIS A 50 5.46 -21.00 2.12
CA HIS A 50 5.97 -22.18 2.82
C HIS A 50 6.82 -21.83 4.04
N TYR A 51 7.52 -20.70 4.01
CA TYR A 51 8.45 -20.28 5.05
C TYR A 51 8.04 -19.01 5.77
N GLY A 52 6.92 -18.40 5.35
CA GLY A 52 6.47 -17.12 5.91
C GLY A 52 7.45 -15.97 5.67
N GLN A 53 8.29 -16.07 4.62
CA GLN A 53 9.18 -14.96 4.25
C GLN A 53 8.38 -13.86 3.56
N GLU A 54 7.78 -13.03 4.37
CA GLU A 54 6.96 -11.91 3.93
C GLU A 54 7.05 -10.77 4.95
N ALA A 55 6.82 -9.56 4.49
CA ALA A 55 6.79 -8.37 5.32
C ALA A 55 5.60 -7.49 4.90
N PHE A 56 5.04 -6.77 5.86
CA PHE A 56 4.00 -5.79 5.55
C PHE A 56 4.28 -4.47 6.26
N GLU A 57 3.75 -3.41 5.69
CA GLU A 57 3.59 -2.12 6.33
C GLU A 57 2.13 -1.70 6.25
N GLY A 58 1.66 -1.02 7.27
CA GLY A 58 0.33 -0.44 7.34
C GLY A 58 0.41 1.06 7.57
N LEU A 59 -0.17 1.83 6.67
CA LEU A 59 -0.32 3.27 6.82
C LEU A 59 -1.66 3.72 6.26
N LYS A 60 -2.02 4.97 6.49
CA LYS A 60 -3.34 5.49 6.15
C LYS A 60 -3.24 6.79 5.40
N ALA A 61 -4.11 6.95 4.40
CA ALA A 61 -4.35 8.25 3.77
C ALA A 61 -5.62 8.88 4.34
N TYR A 62 -5.51 10.14 4.69
CA TYR A 62 -6.55 10.93 5.33
C TYR A 62 -6.99 12.07 4.43
N ARG A 63 -8.29 12.31 4.34
CA ARG A 63 -8.79 13.59 3.81
C ARG A 63 -8.90 14.56 4.98
N CYS A 64 -8.19 15.67 4.85
CA CYS A 64 -8.14 16.70 5.90
C CYS A 64 -9.27 17.72 5.74
N PRO A 65 -9.54 18.56 6.77
CA PRO A 65 -10.59 19.59 6.68
C PRO A 65 -10.42 20.56 5.51
N ASP A 66 -9.18 20.80 5.07
CA ASP A 66 -8.87 21.65 3.90
C ASP A 66 -9.07 20.94 2.56
N GLY A 67 -9.64 19.71 2.55
CA GLY A 67 -9.86 18.87 1.39
C GLY A 67 -8.63 18.17 0.82
N LYS A 68 -7.44 18.44 1.35
CA LYS A 68 -6.21 17.80 0.90
C LYS A 68 -6.06 16.41 1.50
N VAL A 69 -5.45 15.52 0.74
CA VAL A 69 -5.11 14.17 1.19
C VAL A 69 -3.68 14.14 1.71
N ARG A 70 -3.51 13.55 2.88
CA ARG A 70 -2.21 13.42 3.54
C ARG A 70 -1.96 12.01 4.04
N VAL A 71 -0.68 11.64 4.07
CA VAL A 71 -0.18 10.41 4.71
C VAL A 71 0.78 10.85 5.82
N PHE A 72 0.63 10.28 7.01
CA PHE A 72 1.44 10.66 8.17
C PHE A 72 2.73 9.85 8.22
N ARG A 73 3.87 10.55 8.21
CA ARG A 73 5.20 9.98 8.45
C ARG A 73 5.49 8.69 7.69
N MET A 74 5.22 8.67 6.37
CA MET A 74 5.50 7.49 5.54
C MET A 74 7.00 7.17 5.43
N ASP A 75 7.88 8.14 5.69
CA ASP A 75 9.33 7.95 5.81
C ASP A 75 9.67 6.93 6.92
N GLU A 76 9.01 7.00 8.06
CA GLU A 76 9.17 6.04 9.16
C GLU A 76 8.65 4.65 8.79
N ASN A 77 7.56 4.57 8.02
CA ASN A 77 7.07 3.29 7.50
C ASN A 77 8.08 2.68 6.53
N ALA A 78 8.68 3.48 5.66
CA ALA A 78 9.73 3.02 4.74
C ALA A 78 10.95 2.48 5.53
N ALA A 79 11.40 3.21 6.54
CA ALA A 79 12.53 2.79 7.37
C ALA A 79 12.25 1.49 8.14
N ARG A 80 11.03 1.33 8.67
CA ARG A 80 10.63 0.11 9.37
C ARG A 80 10.54 -1.08 8.42
N LEU A 81 10.00 -0.90 7.21
CA LEU A 81 9.98 -1.97 6.21
C LEU A 81 11.38 -2.41 5.83
N GLN A 82 12.32 -1.47 5.67
CA GLN A 82 13.72 -1.79 5.39
C GLN A 82 14.35 -2.61 6.52
N SER A 83 14.10 -2.23 7.77
CA SER A 83 14.57 -2.97 8.94
C SER A 83 13.98 -4.40 8.99
N THR A 84 12.70 -4.54 8.70
CA THR A 84 12.02 -5.84 8.62
C THR A 84 12.63 -6.71 7.52
N CYS A 85 12.82 -6.14 6.32
CA CYS A 85 13.41 -6.86 5.19
C CYS A 85 14.82 -7.37 5.51
N ARG A 86 15.66 -6.55 6.16
CA ARG A 86 16.99 -7.01 6.61
C ARG A 86 16.90 -8.20 7.55
N GLY A 87 15.94 -8.15 8.49
CA GLY A 87 15.75 -9.21 9.49
C GLY A 87 15.35 -10.57 8.90
N ILE A 88 14.68 -10.58 7.76
CA ILE A 88 14.19 -11.79 7.08
C ILE A 88 14.89 -12.05 5.74
N MET A 89 15.97 -11.36 5.48
CA MET A 89 16.81 -11.53 4.28
C MET A 89 16.07 -11.29 2.97
N MET A 90 15.15 -10.33 2.97
CA MET A 90 14.50 -9.81 1.76
C MET A 90 15.21 -8.55 1.27
N PRO A 91 15.17 -8.27 -0.04
CA PRO A 91 15.67 -7.01 -0.57
C PRO A 91 14.96 -5.81 0.07
N GLU A 92 15.74 -4.80 0.45
CA GLU A 92 15.17 -3.57 0.99
C GLU A 92 14.51 -2.75 -0.12
N VAL A 93 13.37 -2.16 0.20
CA VAL A 93 12.69 -1.19 -0.67
C VAL A 93 13.30 0.18 -0.42
N PRO A 94 13.90 0.84 -1.43
CA PRO A 94 14.43 2.19 -1.27
C PRO A 94 13.35 3.18 -0.80
N THR A 95 13.70 4.12 0.05
CA THR A 95 12.75 5.10 0.61
C THR A 95 12.00 5.86 -0.48
N GLU A 96 12.70 6.33 -1.50
CA GLU A 96 12.11 7.08 -2.61
C GLU A 96 11.10 6.23 -3.39
N MET A 97 11.40 4.95 -3.61
CA MET A 97 10.50 4.03 -4.30
C MET A 97 9.26 3.73 -3.46
N PHE A 98 9.42 3.50 -2.16
CA PHE A 98 8.31 3.32 -1.23
C PHE A 98 7.37 4.52 -1.26
N GLU A 99 7.92 5.72 -1.10
CA GLU A 99 7.15 6.96 -1.13
C GLU A 99 6.44 7.19 -2.47
N GLU A 100 7.11 6.91 -3.57
CA GLU A 100 6.52 7.03 -4.91
C GLU A 100 5.34 6.08 -5.08
N MET A 101 5.48 4.82 -4.67
CA MET A 101 4.40 3.82 -4.72
C MET A 101 3.21 4.25 -3.86
N VAL A 102 3.45 4.71 -2.64
CA VAL A 102 2.40 5.21 -1.73
C VAL A 102 1.67 6.40 -2.36
N LYS A 103 2.40 7.40 -2.83
CA LYS A 103 1.81 8.58 -3.49
C LYS A 103 0.99 8.19 -4.73
N LYS A 104 1.51 7.26 -5.51
CA LYS A 104 0.85 6.79 -6.74
C LYS A 104 -0.47 6.07 -6.43
N VAL A 105 -0.47 5.09 -5.53
CA VAL A 105 -1.69 4.34 -5.20
C VAL A 105 -2.75 5.22 -4.54
N VAL A 106 -2.34 6.19 -3.72
CA VAL A 106 -3.25 7.18 -3.11
C VAL A 106 -3.89 8.06 -4.18
N ARG A 107 -3.11 8.60 -5.11
CA ARG A 107 -3.63 9.45 -6.20
C ARG A 107 -4.59 8.70 -7.11
N LEU A 108 -4.28 7.47 -7.45
CA LEU A 108 -5.12 6.62 -8.31
C LEU A 108 -6.46 6.25 -7.65
N ASN A 109 -6.51 6.23 -6.32
CA ASN A 109 -7.69 5.81 -5.56
C ASN A 109 -8.29 6.96 -4.73
N GLN A 110 -8.13 8.21 -5.16
CA GLN A 110 -8.63 9.39 -4.41
C GLN A 110 -10.13 9.34 -4.15
N GLU A 111 -10.90 8.76 -5.07
CA GLU A 111 -12.35 8.62 -4.95
C GLU A 111 -12.77 7.68 -3.80
N TRP A 112 -11.83 6.87 -3.32
CA TRP A 112 -12.03 5.92 -2.23
C TRP A 112 -11.60 6.47 -0.86
N ILE A 113 -11.12 7.71 -0.78
CA ILE A 113 -10.71 8.33 0.47
C ILE A 113 -11.91 9.04 1.08
N PRO A 114 -12.36 8.60 2.28
CA PRO A 114 -13.56 9.15 2.92
C PRO A 114 -13.41 10.63 3.28
N THR A 115 -14.53 11.25 3.62
CA THR A 115 -14.51 12.62 4.14
C THR A 115 -13.91 12.65 5.54
N TYR A 116 -13.41 13.83 5.93
CA TYR A 116 -12.86 14.03 7.28
C TYR A 116 -13.92 13.74 8.37
N GLU A 117 -15.15 14.16 8.15
CA GLU A 117 -16.25 14.03 9.10
C GLU A 117 -16.64 12.57 9.36
N SER A 118 -16.40 11.67 8.41
CA SER A 118 -16.72 10.26 8.57
C SER A 118 -15.81 9.54 9.59
N GLY A 119 -14.62 10.11 9.86
CA GLY A 119 -13.60 9.49 10.70
C GLY A 119 -12.93 8.25 10.07
N ALA A 120 -13.35 7.84 8.87
CA ALA A 120 -12.75 6.72 8.14
C ALA A 120 -11.52 7.15 7.34
N THR A 121 -10.72 6.18 6.90
CA THR A 121 -9.48 6.43 6.17
C THR A 121 -9.28 5.39 5.07
N LEU A 122 -8.44 5.71 4.10
CA LEU A 122 -7.95 4.70 3.16
C LEU A 122 -6.73 3.99 3.77
N TYR A 123 -6.89 2.71 4.06
CA TYR A 123 -5.80 1.88 4.57
C TYR A 123 -4.91 1.40 3.42
N ILE A 124 -3.61 1.60 3.56
CA ILE A 124 -2.57 1.19 2.60
C ILE A 124 -1.74 0.09 3.24
N ARG A 125 -1.64 -1.01 2.55
CA ARG A 125 -0.83 -2.15 3.00
C ARG A 125 -0.02 -2.73 1.85
#